data_4706cb637af2c1553bbbfcbf4f4f34b3
#
_entry.id   4706cb637af2c1553bbbfcbf4f4f34b3
#
_cell.length_a   1.000
_cell.length_b   1.000
_cell.length_c   1.000
_cell.angle_alpha   90.00
_cell.angle_beta   90.00
_cell.angle_gamma   90.00
#
_symmetry.space_group_name_H-M   'P 1'
#
loop_
_entity.id
_entity.type
_entity.pdbx_description
1 polymer ?
#
loop_
_entity_poly.entity_id
_entity_poly.type
_entity_poly.pdbx_seq_one_letter_code
_entity_poly.pdbx_strand_id
1 'polypeptide(L)'
;LSKIIVKKFNSEVPESFEKLESLPGVGHKTASVVMSQGFGHPAFPVDTHIHRLSQRWGLTKGKNVKETEKDLKKLFPIDSWNKLHLQFIFYGRSYCTARGCDGTVCEICKMCFPKRIKPFIVNKP
;
A
#
# COMPACT_ATOMS: atom_id res chain seq x y z
N LEU A 1 -9.62 13.77 -17.27
CA LEU A 1 -10.19 12.73 -16.42
C LEU A 1 -11.70 12.93 -16.21
N SER A 2 -12.09 14.05 -15.61
CA SER A 2 -13.51 14.35 -15.36
C SER A 2 -14.37 14.33 -16.61
N LYS A 3 -13.85 14.83 -17.74
CA LYS A 3 -14.57 14.81 -19.02
C LYS A 3 -14.87 13.40 -19.51
N ILE A 4 -13.94 12.46 -19.29
CA ILE A 4 -14.11 11.05 -19.67
C ILE A 4 -15.19 10.40 -18.80
N ILE A 5 -15.19 10.68 -17.50
CA ILE A 5 -16.21 10.14 -16.58
C ILE A 5 -17.60 10.63 -17.00
N VAL A 6 -17.74 11.91 -17.34
CA VAL A 6 -19.03 12.47 -17.82
C VAL A 6 -19.46 11.82 -19.13
N LYS A 7 -18.55 11.68 -20.10
CA LYS A 7 -18.90 11.17 -21.44
C LYS A 7 -19.09 9.65 -21.49
N LYS A 8 -18.17 8.88 -20.90
CA LYS A 8 -18.17 7.41 -20.99
C LYS A 8 -18.98 6.71 -19.90
N PHE A 9 -19.04 7.30 -18.72
CA PHE A 9 -19.58 6.63 -17.52
C PHE A 9 -20.77 7.37 -16.91
N ASN A 10 -21.45 8.22 -17.70
CA ASN A 10 -22.65 8.97 -17.28
C ASN A 10 -22.44 9.73 -15.95
N SER A 11 -21.30 10.38 -15.80
CA SER A 11 -20.92 11.14 -14.60
C SER A 11 -20.78 10.29 -13.33
N GLU A 12 -20.73 8.96 -13.45
CA GLU A 12 -20.49 8.05 -12.32
C GLU A 12 -19.08 7.48 -12.37
N VAL A 13 -18.44 7.33 -11.20
CA VAL A 13 -17.15 6.66 -11.10
C VAL A 13 -17.37 5.17 -11.29
N PRO A 14 -16.66 4.51 -12.26
CA PRO A 14 -16.89 3.10 -12.54
C PRO A 14 -16.37 2.20 -11.41
N GLU A 15 -17.16 1.18 -11.06
CA GLU A 15 -16.80 0.17 -10.06
C GLU A 15 -16.12 -1.03 -10.74
N SER A 16 -14.97 -0.78 -11.39
CA SER A 16 -14.23 -1.80 -12.13
C SER A 16 -12.77 -1.39 -12.23
N PHE A 17 -11.85 -2.31 -11.89
CA PHE A 17 -10.42 -2.07 -12.06
C PHE A 17 -10.07 -1.76 -13.51
N GLU A 18 -10.60 -2.53 -14.46
CA GLU A 18 -10.34 -2.33 -15.88
C GLU A 18 -10.78 -0.95 -16.37
N LYS A 19 -12.01 -0.54 -16.02
CA LYS A 19 -12.53 0.77 -16.41
C LYS A 19 -11.80 1.92 -15.73
N LEU A 20 -11.44 1.76 -14.45
CA LEU A 20 -10.68 2.77 -13.70
C LEU A 20 -9.27 2.92 -14.28
N GLU A 21 -8.58 1.82 -14.54
CA GLU A 21 -7.23 1.84 -15.10
C GLU A 21 -7.20 2.34 -16.53
N SER A 22 -8.33 2.34 -17.26
CA SER A 22 -8.44 2.93 -18.59
C SER A 22 -8.43 4.47 -18.56
N LEU A 23 -8.66 5.09 -17.41
CA LEU A 23 -8.68 6.54 -17.27
C LEU A 23 -7.24 7.10 -17.24
N PRO A 24 -7.01 8.27 -17.88
CA PRO A 24 -5.70 8.92 -17.83
C PRO A 24 -5.27 9.23 -16.39
N GLY A 25 -4.04 8.88 -16.04
CA GLY A 25 -3.49 9.13 -14.71
C GLY A 25 -3.91 8.14 -13.64
N VAL A 26 -4.70 7.12 -13.97
CA VAL A 26 -5.14 6.09 -13.04
C VAL A 26 -4.40 4.80 -13.31
N GLY A 27 -3.45 4.46 -12.42
CA GLY A 27 -2.75 3.18 -12.42
C GLY A 27 -3.40 2.19 -11.46
N HIS A 28 -2.76 1.03 -11.30
CA HIS A 28 -3.27 -0.04 -10.44
C HIS A 28 -3.47 0.41 -8.98
N LYS A 29 -2.52 1.15 -8.42
CA LYS A 29 -2.62 1.66 -7.03
C LYS A 29 -3.83 2.56 -6.86
N THR A 30 -4.01 3.54 -7.74
CA THR A 30 -5.14 4.48 -7.67
C THR A 30 -6.47 3.74 -7.83
N ALA A 31 -6.56 2.82 -8.79
CA ALA A 31 -7.74 1.99 -8.98
C ALA A 31 -8.04 1.16 -7.71
N SER A 32 -7.01 0.58 -7.08
CA SER A 32 -7.16 -0.18 -5.84
C SER A 32 -7.70 0.68 -4.70
N VAL A 33 -7.22 1.91 -4.55
CA VAL A 33 -7.71 2.83 -3.53
C VAL A 33 -9.18 3.17 -3.77
N VAL A 34 -9.56 3.48 -5.01
CA VAL A 34 -10.96 3.79 -5.36
C VAL A 34 -11.88 2.60 -5.08
N MET A 35 -11.47 1.39 -5.51
CA MET A 35 -12.27 0.18 -5.28
C MET A 35 -12.42 -0.13 -3.79
N SER A 36 -11.35 0.02 -3.01
CA SER A 36 -11.36 -0.28 -1.59
C SER A 36 -12.09 0.78 -0.78
N GLN A 37 -11.76 2.05 -0.96
CA GLN A 37 -12.31 3.14 -0.14
C GLN A 37 -13.65 3.67 -0.65
N GLY A 38 -13.86 3.68 -1.96
CA GLY A 38 -15.10 4.15 -2.57
C GLY A 38 -16.21 3.10 -2.60
N PHE A 39 -15.87 1.85 -2.86
CA PHE A 39 -16.83 0.76 -3.07
C PHE A 39 -16.73 -0.40 -2.07
N GLY A 40 -15.76 -0.35 -1.15
CA GLY A 40 -15.60 -1.38 -0.13
C GLY A 40 -15.06 -2.73 -0.62
N HIS A 41 -14.53 -2.80 -1.85
CA HIS A 41 -13.94 -4.04 -2.36
C HIS A 41 -12.62 -4.35 -1.66
N PRO A 42 -12.31 -5.63 -1.39
CA PRO A 42 -11.01 -6.00 -0.82
C PRO A 42 -9.88 -5.64 -1.76
N ALA A 43 -8.93 -4.85 -1.26
CA ALA A 43 -7.73 -4.49 -1.99
C ALA A 43 -6.61 -4.14 -1.01
N PHE A 44 -5.37 -4.30 -1.43
CA PHE A 44 -4.21 -3.92 -0.64
C PHE A 44 -3.30 -3.04 -1.49
N PRO A 45 -3.70 -1.78 -1.74
CA PRO A 45 -2.87 -0.88 -2.54
C PRO A 45 -1.60 -0.55 -1.78
N VAL A 46 -0.44 -0.75 -2.44
CA VAL A 46 0.87 -0.52 -1.83
C VAL A 46 1.42 0.83 -2.29
N ASP A 47 1.59 1.74 -1.34
CA ASP A 47 2.25 3.01 -1.54
C ASP A 47 3.70 2.95 -1.02
N THR A 48 4.39 4.08 -1.03
CA THR A 48 5.78 4.16 -0.54
C THR A 48 5.90 3.82 0.94
N HIS A 49 4.90 4.18 1.75
CA HIS A 49 4.90 3.88 3.18
C HIS A 49 4.77 2.37 3.44
N ILE A 50 3.80 1.73 2.80
CA ILE A 50 3.57 0.30 2.96
C ILE A 50 4.75 -0.51 2.43
N HIS A 51 5.31 -0.13 1.29
CA HIS A 51 6.48 -0.77 0.70
C HIS A 51 7.69 -0.71 1.66
N ARG A 52 7.93 0.45 2.25
CA ARG A 52 9.01 0.65 3.22
C ARG A 52 8.81 -0.19 4.48
N LEU A 53 7.64 -0.09 5.11
CA LEU A 53 7.32 -0.81 6.34
C LEU A 53 7.40 -2.33 6.16
N SER A 54 6.84 -2.83 5.07
CA SER A 54 6.80 -4.26 4.79
C SER A 54 8.19 -4.86 4.67
N GLN A 55 9.14 -4.12 4.11
CA GLN A 55 10.53 -4.55 4.04
C GLN A 55 11.21 -4.49 5.41
N ARG A 56 11.01 -3.41 6.14
CA ARG A 56 11.60 -3.24 7.49
C ARG A 56 11.12 -4.31 8.47
N TRP A 57 9.89 -4.76 8.33
CA TRP A 57 9.29 -5.77 9.21
C TRP A 57 9.50 -7.20 8.72
N GLY A 58 10.14 -7.38 7.57
CA GLY A 58 10.42 -8.70 7.03
C GLY A 58 9.23 -9.41 6.42
N LEU A 59 8.18 -8.68 6.07
CA LEU A 59 6.98 -9.25 5.44
C LEU A 59 7.19 -9.56 3.97
N THR A 60 8.15 -8.90 3.34
CA THR A 60 8.49 -9.07 1.92
C THR A 60 9.96 -8.73 1.70
N LYS A 61 10.55 -9.27 0.63
CA LYS A 61 11.87 -8.85 0.17
C LYS A 61 11.80 -7.51 -0.58
N GLY A 62 10.62 -7.18 -1.12
CA GLY A 62 10.32 -5.86 -1.64
C GLY A 62 11.13 -5.44 -2.86
N LYS A 63 11.34 -6.33 -3.83
CA LYS A 63 12.01 -5.96 -5.09
C LYS A 63 11.32 -4.80 -5.78
N ASN A 64 9.99 -4.81 -5.75
CA ASN A 64 9.14 -3.77 -6.31
C ASN A 64 7.79 -3.79 -5.62
N VAL A 65 6.93 -2.82 -5.96
CA VAL A 65 5.60 -2.69 -5.35
C VAL A 65 4.70 -3.90 -5.65
N LYS A 66 4.82 -4.49 -6.84
CA LYS A 66 4.02 -5.66 -7.21
C LYS A 66 4.33 -6.86 -6.32
N GLU A 67 5.60 -7.12 -6.05
CA GLU A 67 6.01 -8.21 -5.16
C GLU A 67 5.51 -7.96 -3.74
N THR A 68 5.65 -6.74 -3.24
CA THR A 68 5.16 -6.35 -1.91
C THR A 68 3.66 -6.58 -1.79
N GLU A 69 2.88 -6.11 -2.76
CA GLU A 69 1.43 -6.32 -2.77
C GLU A 69 1.07 -7.80 -2.75
N LYS A 70 1.72 -8.60 -3.59
CA LYS A 70 1.51 -10.04 -3.68
C LYS A 70 1.81 -10.73 -2.34
N ASP A 71 2.93 -10.40 -1.72
CA ASP A 71 3.35 -11.00 -0.46
C ASP A 71 2.40 -10.64 0.69
N LEU A 72 1.98 -9.38 0.78
CA LEU A 72 1.05 -8.93 1.81
C LEU A 72 -0.32 -9.58 1.66
N LYS A 73 -0.81 -9.74 0.43
CA LYS A 73 -2.08 -10.42 0.17
C LYS A 73 -2.06 -11.88 0.57
N LYS A 74 -0.91 -12.55 0.51
CA LYS A 74 -0.75 -13.93 0.96
C LYS A 74 -0.70 -14.04 2.49
N LEU A 75 -0.09 -13.06 3.15
CA LEU A 75 0.11 -13.08 4.59
C LEU A 75 -1.15 -12.77 5.38
N PHE A 76 -2.00 -11.89 4.89
CA PHE A 76 -3.16 -11.39 5.62
C PHE A 76 -4.48 -11.85 5.02
N PRO A 77 -5.50 -12.13 5.88
CA PRO A 77 -6.83 -12.50 5.39
C PRO A 77 -7.45 -11.39 4.55
N ILE A 78 -8.20 -11.76 3.52
CA ILE A 78 -8.81 -10.83 2.57
C ILE A 78 -9.71 -9.80 3.26
N ASP A 79 -10.41 -10.18 4.32
CA ASP A 79 -11.33 -9.30 5.05
C ASP A 79 -10.62 -8.25 5.90
N SER A 80 -9.30 -8.37 6.09
CA SER A 80 -8.51 -7.40 6.84
C SER A 80 -7.73 -6.42 5.95
N TRP A 81 -7.68 -6.62 4.64
CA TRP A 81 -6.85 -5.84 3.73
C TRP A 81 -7.13 -4.34 3.78
N ASN A 82 -8.40 -3.94 3.68
CA ASN A 82 -8.77 -2.53 3.65
C ASN A 82 -8.39 -1.81 4.93
N LYS A 83 -8.57 -2.46 6.07
CA LYS A 83 -8.21 -1.91 7.38
C LYS A 83 -6.70 -1.83 7.58
N LEU A 84 -5.98 -2.90 7.26
CA LEU A 84 -4.52 -2.97 7.40
C LEU A 84 -3.82 -1.95 6.51
N HIS A 85 -4.28 -1.77 5.29
CA HIS A 85 -3.75 -0.77 4.38
C HIS A 85 -3.74 0.63 5.02
N LEU A 86 -4.86 1.03 5.63
CA LEU A 86 -4.95 2.32 6.31
C LEU A 86 -4.07 2.39 7.56
N GLN A 87 -4.03 1.32 8.34
CA GLN A 87 -3.20 1.23 9.55
C GLN A 87 -1.70 1.32 9.21
N PHE A 88 -1.26 0.67 8.16
CA PHE A 88 0.12 0.74 7.70
C PHE A 88 0.50 2.16 7.29
N ILE A 89 -0.36 2.83 6.54
CA ILE A 89 -0.11 4.22 6.11
C ILE A 89 0.00 5.15 7.31
N PHE A 90 -0.95 5.05 8.24
CA PHE A 90 -0.95 5.86 9.45
C PHE A 90 0.32 5.66 10.27
N TYR A 91 0.71 4.41 10.52
CA TYR A 91 1.91 4.09 11.27
C TYR A 91 3.17 4.57 10.55
N GLY A 92 3.23 4.40 9.24
CA GLY A 92 4.36 4.84 8.42
C GLY A 92 4.55 6.34 8.39
N ARG A 93 3.48 7.11 8.52
CA ARG A 93 3.55 8.57 8.56
C ARG A 93 3.92 9.10 9.94
N SER A 94 3.54 8.40 11.00
CA SER A 94 3.65 8.90 12.37
C SER A 94 4.81 8.30 13.15
N TYR A 95 5.08 7.00 13.00
CA TYR A 95 6.02 6.28 13.86
C TYR A 95 7.19 5.65 13.12
N CYS A 96 6.96 5.10 11.95
CA CYS A 96 8.01 4.46 11.15
C CYS A 96 8.23 5.24 9.87
N THR A 97 8.69 6.48 10.03
CA THR A 97 8.89 7.39 8.89
C THR A 97 10.14 7.03 8.10
N ALA A 98 10.23 7.58 6.88
CA ALA A 98 11.39 7.33 6.01
C ALA A 98 12.70 7.82 6.62
N ARG A 99 12.66 8.95 7.31
CA ARG A 99 13.85 9.59 7.92
C ARG A 99 13.97 9.37 9.42
N GLY A 100 12.84 9.27 10.12
CA GLY A 100 12.81 9.14 11.57
C GLY A 100 13.03 7.73 12.08
N CYS A 101 12.84 6.71 11.25
CA CYS A 101 13.09 5.32 11.59
C CYS A 101 13.91 4.65 10.49
N ASP A 102 14.96 3.95 10.90
CA ASP A 102 15.86 3.24 9.99
C ASP A 102 15.70 1.71 10.05
N GLY A 103 14.61 1.25 10.65
CA GLY A 103 14.38 -0.16 10.92
C GLY A 103 14.79 -0.61 12.30
N THR A 104 15.32 0.30 13.15
CA THR A 104 15.79 0.01 14.50
C THR A 104 15.14 0.85 15.59
N VAL A 105 14.34 1.85 15.21
CA VAL A 105 13.86 2.88 16.14
C VAL A 105 12.43 2.64 16.63
N CYS A 106 11.47 2.40 15.72
CA CYS A 106 10.07 2.28 16.12
C CYS A 106 9.78 0.95 16.83
N GLU A 107 8.72 0.91 17.62
CA GLU A 107 8.37 -0.27 18.41
C GLU A 107 8.14 -1.53 17.58
N ILE A 108 7.48 -1.42 16.43
CA ILE A 108 7.23 -2.58 15.58
C ILE A 108 8.53 -3.11 14.97
N CYS A 109 9.41 -2.22 14.51
CA CYS A 109 10.73 -2.63 14.01
C CYS A 109 11.54 -3.36 15.10
N LYS A 110 11.51 -2.84 16.32
CA LYS A 110 12.19 -3.48 17.47
C LYS A 110 11.57 -4.83 17.82
N MET A 111 10.26 -4.95 17.70
CA MET A 111 9.54 -6.20 17.97
C MET A 111 9.87 -7.27 16.92
N CYS A 112 9.87 -6.89 15.64
CA CYS A 112 10.17 -7.81 14.55
C CYS A 112 11.63 -8.25 14.52
N PHE A 113 12.55 -7.32 14.80
CA PHE A 113 13.99 -7.57 14.75
C PHE A 113 14.70 -6.94 15.95
N PRO A 114 14.52 -7.51 17.16
CA PRO A 114 15.07 -6.92 18.38
C PRO A 114 16.59 -6.84 18.42
N LYS A 115 17.28 -7.66 17.61
CA LYS A 115 18.76 -7.69 17.54
C LYS A 115 19.34 -6.83 16.42
N ARG A 116 18.48 -6.17 15.64
CA ARG A 116 18.95 -5.31 14.56
C ARG A 116 19.56 -4.04 15.14
N ILE A 117 20.83 -3.81 14.83
CA ILE A 117 21.56 -2.61 15.28
C ILE A 117 21.99 -1.71 14.13
N LYS A 118 22.03 -2.22 12.90
CA LYS A 118 22.39 -1.47 11.71
C LYS A 118 21.15 -0.97 10.99
N PRO A 119 21.19 0.22 10.37
CA PRO A 119 20.08 0.70 9.55
C PRO A 119 19.73 -0.29 8.45
N PHE A 120 18.44 -0.46 8.21
CA PHE A 120 17.91 -1.30 7.14
C PHE A 120 17.69 -0.44 5.88
N ILE A 121 18.29 -0.84 4.77
CA ILE A 121 18.16 -0.13 3.50
C ILE A 121 17.02 -0.74 2.71
N VAL A 122 15.98 0.07 2.45
CA VAL A 122 14.81 -0.38 1.68
C VAL A 122 15.01 -0.21 0.18
N ASN A 123 14.43 -1.11 -0.60
CA ASN A 123 14.38 -0.97 -2.05
C ASN A 123 13.35 0.09 -2.42
N LYS A 124 13.59 0.80 -3.50
CA LYS A 124 12.63 1.77 -4.04
C LYS A 124 11.38 1.05 -4.59
N PRO A 125 10.23 1.73 -4.59
CA PRO A 125 9.00 1.16 -5.13
C PRO A 125 9.09 0.76 -6.60
#